data_2441838e9a68d3e50fea9470b0d1b41d
#
_entry.id   2441838e9a68d3e50fea9470b0d1b41d
#
_cell.length_a   1.000
_cell.length_b   1.000
_cell.length_c   1.000
_cell.angle_alpha   90.00
_cell.angle_beta   90.00
_cell.angle_gamma   90.00
#
_symmetry.space_group_name_H-M   'P 1'
#
loop_
_entity.id
_entity.type
_entity.pdbx_description
1 polymer ?
#
loop_
_entity_poly.entity_id
_entity_poly.type
_entity_poly.pdbx_seq_one_letter_code
_entity_poly.pdbx_strand_id
1 'polypeptide(L)'
;LAIGGVAVTVVLVICLVLFFGGKRGGVFGTDCDLMAAKQVLGYDVFYPESFEEAYADGGVYLKYGSVEKGDFSFVYVLGSTQDDMNYMTESTDPTDLIHVMEEYVFGMNDKQVYKMTTESGRDVYCSEYISFDISSITDQEEGVMASTSIMMLPLEGEYLVAVYATMKPSYEEPLEEVTASILDNTY
;
A
#
# COMPACT_ATOMS: atom_id res chain seq x y z
N LEU A 1 34.21 23.31 -35.75
CA LEU A 1 34.16 22.04 -35.00
C LEU A 1 33.65 22.23 -33.57
N ALA A 2 32.56 23.00 -33.37
CA ALA A 2 31.92 23.20 -32.02
C ALA A 2 30.40 22.96 -32.01
N ILE A 3 29.81 22.52 -33.12
CA ILE A 3 28.33 22.34 -33.22
C ILE A 3 27.89 20.95 -32.79
N GLY A 4 28.80 19.96 -32.76
CA GLY A 4 28.44 18.57 -32.35
C GLY A 4 28.25 18.35 -30.84
N GLY A 5 28.92 19.16 -30.00
CA GLY A 5 28.85 18.98 -28.54
C GLY A 5 27.54 19.46 -27.90
N VAL A 6 26.97 20.53 -28.44
CA VAL A 6 25.71 21.10 -27.87
C VAL A 6 24.51 20.24 -28.20
N ALA A 7 24.46 19.66 -29.41
CA ALA A 7 23.36 18.78 -29.81
C ALA A 7 23.31 17.48 -29.00
N VAL A 8 24.47 16.88 -28.68
CA VAL A 8 24.56 15.66 -27.87
C VAL A 8 24.15 15.95 -26.42
N THR A 9 24.55 17.09 -25.86
CA THR A 9 24.19 17.50 -24.51
C THR A 9 22.68 17.77 -24.37
N VAL A 10 22.07 18.42 -25.36
CA VAL A 10 20.62 18.71 -25.37
C VAL A 10 19.83 17.42 -25.52
N VAL A 11 20.23 16.48 -26.36
CA VAL A 11 19.56 15.16 -26.49
C VAL A 11 19.71 14.35 -25.22
N LEU A 12 20.88 14.37 -24.55
CA LEU A 12 21.11 13.67 -23.28
C LEU A 12 20.26 14.29 -22.14
N VAL A 13 20.12 15.60 -22.08
CA VAL A 13 19.28 16.30 -21.11
C VAL A 13 17.79 16.02 -21.39
N ILE A 14 17.35 16.00 -22.65
CA ILE A 14 15.99 15.64 -23.02
C ILE A 14 15.71 14.16 -22.70
N CYS A 15 16.65 13.25 -22.99
CA CYS A 15 16.50 11.84 -22.57
C CYS A 15 16.48 11.69 -21.07
N LEU A 16 17.33 12.39 -20.30
CA LEU A 16 17.30 12.41 -18.84
C LEU A 16 15.99 12.97 -18.31
N VAL A 17 15.47 14.07 -18.86
CA VAL A 17 14.16 14.63 -18.45
C VAL A 17 13.01 13.71 -18.85
N LEU A 18 13.08 13.01 -19.99
CA LEU A 18 12.07 12.03 -20.39
C LEU A 18 12.16 10.70 -19.61
N PHE A 19 13.37 10.31 -19.16
CA PHE A 19 13.58 9.10 -18.36
C PHE A 19 13.43 9.33 -16.84
N PHE A 20 13.73 10.54 -16.34
CA PHE A 20 13.67 10.87 -14.92
C PHE A 20 12.66 11.97 -14.57
N GLY A 21 12.13 12.69 -15.55
CA GLY A 21 11.08 13.69 -15.40
C GLY A 21 9.71 13.24 -15.92
N GLY A 22 9.62 12.01 -16.42
CA GLY A 22 8.33 11.37 -16.62
C GLY A 22 7.70 11.20 -15.23
N LYS A 23 6.55 11.85 -15.00
CA LYS A 23 5.70 11.55 -13.87
C LYS A 23 5.71 10.02 -13.70
N ARG A 24 6.21 9.52 -12.59
CA ARG A 24 5.98 8.16 -12.14
C ARG A 24 4.50 8.06 -11.76
N GLY A 25 3.62 8.27 -12.73
CA GLY A 25 2.25 7.86 -12.64
C GLY A 25 2.28 6.35 -12.67
N GLY A 26 2.48 5.72 -11.52
CA GLY A 26 2.27 4.30 -11.34
C GLY A 26 0.86 3.96 -11.82
N VAL A 27 0.56 2.68 -12.00
CA VAL A 27 -0.75 2.18 -12.43
C VAL A 27 -1.90 2.78 -11.60
N PHE A 28 -1.63 3.09 -10.34
CA PHE A 28 -2.62 3.63 -9.39
C PHE A 28 -2.61 5.17 -9.29
N GLY A 29 -1.69 5.85 -9.97
CA GLY A 29 -1.48 7.29 -9.84
C GLY A 29 -0.75 7.65 -8.54
N THR A 30 0.18 8.58 -8.62
CA THR A 30 0.91 9.10 -7.44
C THR A 30 0.64 10.59 -7.24
N ASP A 31 0.08 11.28 -8.22
CA ASP A 31 -0.37 12.67 -8.08
C ASP A 31 -1.78 12.62 -7.48
N CYS A 32 -1.78 12.71 -6.19
CA CYS A 32 -2.96 12.68 -5.37
C CYS A 32 -3.64 14.05 -5.36
N ASP A 33 -4.57 14.29 -6.28
CA ASP A 33 -5.77 15.02 -5.88
C ASP A 33 -6.50 14.06 -4.93
N LEU A 34 -6.09 14.11 -3.67
CA LEU A 34 -6.49 13.14 -2.67
C LEU A 34 -7.95 13.35 -2.32
N MET A 35 -8.76 12.35 -2.55
CA MET A 35 -10.13 12.33 -2.04
C MET A 35 -10.07 11.90 -0.57
N ALA A 36 -10.68 12.71 0.32
CA ALA A 36 -10.81 12.34 1.72
C ALA A 36 -11.82 11.19 1.85
N ALA A 37 -11.36 10.10 2.43
CA ALA A 37 -12.18 8.97 2.79
C ALA A 37 -12.72 9.12 4.22
N LYS A 38 -13.41 8.09 4.66
CA LYS A 38 -13.87 7.92 6.04
C LYS A 38 -12.68 7.96 7.03
N GLN A 39 -12.89 8.51 8.20
CA GLN A 39 -11.87 8.57 9.25
C GLN A 39 -11.57 7.20 9.86
N VAL A 40 -10.30 6.98 10.15
CA VAL A 40 -9.78 5.83 10.89
C VAL A 40 -9.05 6.35 12.13
N LEU A 41 -9.47 5.97 13.32
CA LEU A 41 -8.96 6.51 14.61
C LEU A 41 -9.02 8.04 14.72
N GLY A 42 -9.92 8.69 13.99
CA GLY A 42 -10.01 10.16 13.95
C GLY A 42 -9.10 10.83 12.92
N TYR A 43 -8.27 10.06 12.20
CA TYR A 43 -7.45 10.53 11.10
C TYR A 43 -8.21 10.45 9.77
N ASP A 44 -8.14 11.50 8.96
CA ASP A 44 -8.65 11.48 7.60
C ASP A 44 -7.70 10.67 6.71
N VAL A 45 -8.22 9.63 6.06
CA VAL A 45 -7.47 8.81 5.12
C VAL A 45 -7.61 9.40 3.72
N PHE A 46 -6.52 9.68 3.06
CA PHE A 46 -6.49 10.20 1.70
C PHE A 46 -6.01 9.13 0.72
N TYR A 47 -6.62 9.07 -0.47
CA TYR A 47 -6.31 8.05 -1.48
C TYR A 47 -6.43 8.59 -2.91
N PRO A 48 -5.73 8.01 -3.91
CA PRO A 48 -5.81 8.42 -5.31
C PRO A 48 -7.18 8.19 -5.93
N GLU A 49 -7.62 9.10 -6.84
CA GLU A 49 -8.90 8.99 -7.59
C GLU A 49 -9.06 7.67 -8.38
N SER A 50 -7.96 6.98 -8.67
CA SER A 50 -8.00 5.69 -9.35
C SER A 50 -8.65 4.58 -8.54
N PHE A 51 -8.72 4.73 -7.21
CA PHE A 51 -9.41 3.80 -6.33
C PHE A 51 -10.87 4.20 -6.12
N GLU A 52 -11.71 3.21 -5.99
CA GLU A 52 -13.11 3.35 -5.58
C GLU A 52 -13.24 2.96 -4.11
N GLU A 53 -13.77 3.87 -3.27
CA GLU A 53 -14.10 3.54 -1.89
C GLU A 53 -15.31 2.61 -1.86
N ALA A 54 -15.19 1.51 -1.13
CA ALA A 54 -16.27 0.58 -0.87
C ALA A 54 -16.60 0.52 0.62
N TYR A 55 -17.78 0.06 0.94
CA TYR A 55 -18.19 -0.08 2.32
C TYR A 55 -17.32 -1.11 3.05
N ALA A 56 -16.83 -0.72 4.22
CA ALA A 56 -16.16 -1.61 5.16
C ALA A 56 -16.54 -1.24 6.59
N ASP A 57 -16.63 -2.23 7.46
CA ASP A 57 -16.80 -2.00 8.88
C ASP A 57 -15.43 -1.78 9.54
N GLY A 58 -15.32 -0.70 10.32
CA GLY A 58 -14.13 -0.40 11.11
C GLY A 58 -12.92 0.18 10.38
N GLY A 59 -12.99 0.39 9.06
CA GLY A 59 -11.85 0.91 8.27
C GLY A 59 -12.25 1.55 6.95
N VAL A 60 -11.27 1.82 6.10
CA VAL A 60 -11.43 2.32 4.73
C VAL A 60 -11.02 1.22 3.76
N TYR A 61 -11.95 0.79 2.92
CA TYR A 61 -11.72 -0.20 1.88
C TYR A 61 -11.69 0.45 0.50
N LEU A 62 -10.55 0.37 -0.16
CA LEU A 62 -10.26 0.95 -1.45
C LEU A 62 -10.04 -0.16 -2.45
N LYS A 63 -10.74 -0.14 -3.57
CA LYS A 63 -10.61 -1.15 -4.63
C LYS A 63 -10.24 -0.52 -5.96
N TYR A 64 -9.51 -1.28 -6.78
CA TYR A 64 -9.08 -0.94 -8.12
C TYR A 64 -9.27 -2.14 -9.06
N GLY A 65 -9.65 -1.90 -10.30
CA GLY A 65 -9.78 -2.94 -11.32
C GLY A 65 -10.94 -3.90 -11.08
N SER A 66 -10.84 -5.10 -11.63
CA SER A 66 -11.86 -6.14 -11.46
C SER A 66 -11.28 -7.56 -11.50
N VAL A 67 -11.94 -8.49 -10.82
CA VAL A 67 -11.58 -9.92 -10.83
C VAL A 67 -11.68 -10.50 -12.24
N GLU A 68 -12.70 -10.12 -13.00
CA GLU A 68 -12.92 -10.61 -14.37
C GLU A 68 -11.76 -10.27 -15.32
N LYS A 69 -11.12 -9.12 -15.13
CA LYS A 69 -9.97 -8.67 -15.92
C LYS A 69 -8.64 -9.21 -15.37
N GLY A 70 -8.65 -9.81 -14.17
CA GLY A 70 -7.44 -10.27 -13.50
C GLY A 70 -6.52 -9.14 -13.04
N ASP A 71 -7.05 -7.93 -12.85
CA ASP A 71 -6.30 -6.76 -12.40
C ASP A 71 -6.85 -6.18 -11.08
N PHE A 72 -7.72 -6.93 -10.40
CA PHE A 72 -8.28 -6.51 -9.11
C PHE A 72 -7.17 -6.31 -8.09
N SER A 73 -7.23 -5.17 -7.41
CA SER A 73 -6.35 -4.81 -6.31
C SER A 73 -7.15 -4.08 -5.24
N PHE A 74 -6.73 -4.19 -4.00
CA PHE A 74 -7.34 -3.43 -2.92
C PHE A 74 -6.32 -2.97 -1.88
N VAL A 75 -6.71 -1.95 -1.12
CA VAL A 75 -6.07 -1.49 0.10
C VAL A 75 -7.15 -1.35 1.16
N TYR A 76 -7.01 -2.04 2.28
CA TYR A 76 -7.88 -1.92 3.43
C TYR A 76 -7.12 -1.30 4.58
N VAL A 77 -7.43 -0.04 4.90
CA VAL A 77 -6.80 0.72 6.00
C VAL A 77 -7.67 0.61 7.24
N LEU A 78 -7.07 0.19 8.32
CA LEU A 78 -7.70 0.11 9.63
C LEU A 78 -6.79 0.74 10.69
N GLY A 79 -7.40 1.17 11.77
CA GLY A 79 -6.69 1.65 12.95
C GLY A 79 -6.71 0.62 14.06
N SER A 80 -5.66 0.58 14.85
CA SER A 80 -5.57 -0.22 16.06
C SER A 80 -4.86 0.55 17.14
N THR A 81 -5.30 0.43 18.38
CA THR A 81 -4.61 0.98 19.53
C THR A 81 -3.62 -0.01 20.11
N GLN A 82 -2.67 0.47 20.94
CA GLN A 82 -1.78 -0.43 21.67
C GLN A 82 -2.60 -1.40 22.57
N ASP A 83 -3.70 -0.93 23.13
CA ASP A 83 -4.56 -1.80 23.96
C ASP A 83 -5.20 -2.92 23.14
N ASP A 84 -5.60 -2.65 21.90
CA ASP A 84 -6.12 -3.69 20.99
C ASP A 84 -5.03 -4.71 20.65
N MET A 85 -3.79 -4.25 20.38
CA MET A 85 -2.66 -5.13 20.09
C MET A 85 -2.25 -5.98 21.30
N ASN A 86 -2.42 -5.48 22.53
CA ASN A 86 -2.08 -6.20 23.75
C ASN A 86 -2.94 -7.48 23.97
N TYR A 87 -4.07 -7.62 23.30
CA TYR A 87 -4.83 -8.88 23.27
C TYR A 87 -4.13 -9.97 22.45
N MET A 88 -3.26 -9.58 21.51
CA MET A 88 -2.58 -10.52 20.62
C MET A 88 -1.13 -10.75 21.03
N THR A 89 -0.44 -9.72 21.55
CA THR A 89 0.95 -9.80 21.97
C THR A 89 1.30 -8.70 22.97
N GLU A 90 2.30 -8.95 23.83
CA GLU A 90 2.86 -7.94 24.73
C GLU A 90 3.93 -7.08 24.04
N SER A 91 4.31 -7.40 22.81
CA SER A 91 5.32 -6.65 22.06
C SER A 91 4.74 -5.32 21.55
N THR A 92 5.62 -4.31 21.54
CA THR A 92 5.37 -3.02 20.88
C THR A 92 6.27 -2.83 19.65
N ASP A 93 7.06 -3.84 19.29
CA ASP A 93 7.88 -3.82 18.09
C ASP A 93 6.99 -4.02 16.86
N PRO A 94 7.00 -3.10 15.89
CA PRO A 94 6.16 -3.21 14.70
C PRO A 94 6.39 -4.51 13.90
N THR A 95 7.58 -5.07 13.94
CA THR A 95 7.89 -6.35 13.28
C THR A 95 7.11 -7.49 13.92
N ASP A 96 7.15 -7.58 15.25
CA ASP A 96 6.39 -8.60 15.99
C ASP A 96 4.89 -8.44 15.80
N LEU A 97 4.41 -7.18 15.80
CA LEU A 97 2.99 -6.87 15.58
C LEU A 97 2.52 -7.32 14.20
N ILE A 98 3.31 -7.09 13.15
CA ILE A 98 3.00 -7.57 11.80
C ILE A 98 2.94 -9.10 11.76
N HIS A 99 3.90 -9.80 12.36
CA HIS A 99 3.89 -11.27 12.41
C HIS A 99 2.63 -11.83 13.10
N VAL A 100 2.20 -11.21 14.20
CA VAL A 100 0.97 -11.60 14.89
C VAL A 100 -0.27 -11.35 14.01
N MET A 101 -0.28 -10.23 13.27
CA MET A 101 -1.37 -9.94 12.33
C MET A 101 -1.37 -10.89 11.14
N GLU A 102 -0.21 -11.26 10.60
CA GLU A 102 -0.10 -12.27 9.54
C GLU A 102 -0.66 -13.62 9.98
N GLU A 103 -0.31 -14.05 11.20
CA GLU A 103 -0.85 -15.29 11.76
C GLU A 103 -2.37 -15.23 11.92
N TYR A 104 -2.89 -14.10 12.40
CA TYR A 104 -4.33 -13.89 12.58
C TYR A 104 -5.09 -13.81 11.25
N VAL A 105 -4.56 -13.08 10.27
CA VAL A 105 -5.24 -12.83 8.99
C VAL A 105 -5.02 -13.97 7.99
N PHE A 106 -3.79 -14.51 7.92
CA PHE A 106 -3.37 -15.45 6.89
C PHE A 106 -3.08 -16.86 7.41
N GLY A 107 -3.02 -17.04 8.74
CA GLY A 107 -2.66 -18.32 9.36
C GLY A 107 -1.17 -18.67 9.21
N MET A 108 -0.31 -17.69 8.96
CA MET A 108 1.15 -17.86 8.83
C MET A 108 1.87 -16.59 9.28
N ASN A 109 3.13 -16.74 9.74
CA ASN A 109 3.95 -15.63 10.25
C ASN A 109 5.44 -15.81 9.91
N ASP A 110 5.76 -16.45 8.80
CA ASP A 110 7.14 -16.83 8.42
C ASP A 110 7.78 -15.84 7.43
N LYS A 111 7.11 -14.76 7.09
CA LYS A 111 7.59 -13.77 6.11
C LYS A 111 8.55 -12.77 6.75
N GLN A 112 9.46 -12.26 5.93
CA GLN A 112 10.32 -11.17 6.36
C GLN A 112 9.53 -9.88 6.45
N VAL A 113 9.81 -9.12 7.51
CA VAL A 113 9.32 -7.75 7.67
C VAL A 113 10.48 -6.80 7.42
N TYR A 114 10.26 -5.82 6.57
CA TYR A 114 11.24 -4.80 6.24
C TYR A 114 10.67 -3.41 6.51
N LYS A 115 11.58 -2.45 6.68
CA LYS A 115 11.23 -1.07 6.95
C LYS A 115 11.43 -0.23 5.70
N MET A 116 10.45 0.62 5.38
CA MET A 116 10.52 1.67 4.38
C MET A 116 10.41 3.04 5.06
N THR A 117 10.94 4.07 4.41
CA THR A 117 10.72 5.45 4.82
C THR A 117 9.89 6.15 3.76
N THR A 118 8.77 6.74 4.16
CA THR A 118 7.84 7.45 3.29
C THR A 118 8.41 8.79 2.82
N GLU A 119 7.72 9.47 1.90
CA GLU A 119 8.15 10.78 1.39
C GLU A 119 8.18 11.85 2.48
N SER A 120 7.28 11.79 3.47
CA SER A 120 7.30 12.71 4.62
C SER A 120 8.36 12.38 5.67
N GLY A 121 9.08 11.26 5.50
CA GLY A 121 10.12 10.79 6.42
C GLY A 121 9.61 9.92 7.55
N ARG A 122 8.37 9.41 7.50
CA ARG A 122 7.83 8.45 8.47
C ARG A 122 8.28 7.04 8.12
N ASP A 123 8.55 6.22 9.14
CA ASP A 123 8.89 4.82 8.94
C ASP A 123 7.62 3.97 8.88
N VAL A 124 7.48 3.16 7.85
CA VAL A 124 6.47 2.12 7.72
C VAL A 124 7.14 0.75 7.67
N TYR A 125 6.45 -0.25 8.17
CA TYR A 125 6.92 -1.63 8.23
C TYR A 125 6.04 -2.48 7.34
N CYS A 126 6.65 -3.32 6.49
CA CYS A 126 5.95 -4.09 5.47
C CYS A 126 6.32 -5.56 5.57
N SER A 127 5.38 -6.46 5.41
CA SER A 127 5.67 -7.86 5.20
C SER A 127 5.94 -8.17 3.72
N GLU A 128 6.69 -9.23 3.45
CA GLU A 128 6.77 -9.79 2.10
C GLU A 128 5.40 -10.28 1.63
N TYR A 129 5.17 -10.23 0.32
CA TYR A 129 3.94 -10.76 -0.28
C TYR A 129 3.77 -12.25 -0.07
N ILE A 130 2.54 -12.64 0.21
CA ILE A 130 2.09 -14.03 0.24
C ILE A 130 0.99 -14.25 -0.79
N SER A 131 0.87 -15.49 -1.28
CA SER A 131 -0.28 -15.88 -2.10
C SER A 131 -1.43 -16.28 -1.18
N PHE A 132 -2.55 -15.55 -1.24
CA PHE A 132 -3.70 -15.76 -0.37
C PHE A 132 -5.01 -15.79 -1.16
N ASP A 133 -5.97 -16.61 -0.73
CA ASP A 133 -7.30 -16.67 -1.34
C ASP A 133 -8.17 -15.52 -0.85
N ILE A 134 -8.52 -14.62 -1.75
CA ILE A 134 -9.35 -13.44 -1.49
C ILE A 134 -10.80 -13.60 -1.95
N SER A 135 -11.26 -14.81 -2.22
CA SER A 135 -12.62 -15.09 -2.72
C SER A 135 -13.70 -14.49 -1.83
N SER A 136 -13.54 -14.57 -0.51
CA SER A 136 -14.48 -14.00 0.46
C SER A 136 -14.57 -12.46 0.40
N ILE A 137 -13.52 -11.79 -0.08
CA ILE A 137 -13.45 -10.32 -0.20
C ILE A 137 -14.06 -9.87 -1.53
N THR A 138 -14.05 -10.74 -2.53
CA THR A 138 -14.47 -10.44 -3.91
C THR A 138 -15.86 -10.93 -4.26
N ASP A 139 -16.61 -11.51 -3.29
CA ASP A 139 -17.92 -12.15 -3.51
C ASP A 139 -17.87 -13.26 -4.58
N GLN A 140 -16.72 -13.91 -4.73
CA GLN A 140 -16.55 -15.07 -5.62
C GLN A 140 -16.70 -16.38 -4.83
N GLU A 141 -17.09 -17.46 -5.53
CA GLU A 141 -17.35 -18.72 -4.85
C GLU A 141 -16.07 -19.33 -4.26
N GLU A 142 -14.98 -19.41 -5.02
CA GLU A 142 -13.68 -19.91 -4.54
C GLU A 142 -12.55 -19.64 -5.57
N GLY A 143 -11.30 -19.64 -5.12
CA GLY A 143 -10.12 -19.76 -5.98
C GLY A 143 -9.59 -18.44 -6.55
N VAL A 144 -9.97 -17.30 -5.96
CA VAL A 144 -9.39 -16.00 -6.36
C VAL A 144 -8.12 -15.76 -5.55
N MET A 145 -6.98 -16.10 -6.15
CA MET A 145 -5.68 -15.91 -5.52
C MET A 145 -5.11 -14.53 -5.81
N ALA A 146 -4.52 -13.90 -4.80
CA ALA A 146 -3.83 -12.63 -4.92
C ALA A 146 -2.51 -12.64 -4.12
N SER A 147 -1.56 -11.83 -4.55
CA SER A 147 -0.40 -11.45 -3.75
C SER A 147 -0.86 -10.45 -2.70
N THR A 148 -0.74 -10.81 -1.43
CA THR A 148 -1.25 -10.04 -0.29
C THR A 148 -0.11 -9.72 0.68
N SER A 149 -0.15 -8.54 1.30
CA SER A 149 0.83 -8.09 2.28
C SER A 149 0.17 -7.18 3.32
N ILE A 150 0.88 -6.94 4.41
CA ILE A 150 0.50 -6.02 5.49
C ILE A 150 1.54 -4.90 5.58
N MET A 151 1.07 -3.67 5.73
CA MET A 151 1.90 -2.50 6.02
C MET A 151 1.39 -1.82 7.28
N MET A 152 2.31 -1.37 8.14
CA MET A 152 1.98 -0.71 9.39
C MET A 152 2.75 0.60 9.51
N LEU A 153 2.02 1.67 9.83
CA LEU A 153 2.56 2.95 10.26
C LEU A 153 2.35 3.10 11.78
N PRO A 154 3.42 3.01 12.59
CA PRO A 154 3.32 3.29 14.01
C PRO A 154 3.09 4.78 14.28
N LEU A 155 2.18 5.07 15.20
CA LEU A 155 1.89 6.40 15.73
C LEU A 155 2.12 6.40 17.25
N GLU A 156 1.86 7.50 17.93
CA GLU A 156 1.99 7.58 19.38
C GLU A 156 0.85 6.82 20.10
N GLY A 157 1.11 5.55 20.44
CA GLY A 157 0.14 4.67 21.12
C GLY A 157 -0.93 4.06 20.22
N GLU A 158 -0.80 4.25 18.90
CA GLU A 158 -1.73 3.79 17.90
C GLU A 158 -1.00 3.25 16.66
N TYR A 159 -1.69 2.53 15.82
CA TYR A 159 -1.17 1.98 14.56
C TYR A 159 -2.19 2.18 13.44
N LEU A 160 -1.73 2.68 12.31
CA LEU A 160 -2.46 2.55 11.06
C LEU A 160 -1.94 1.33 10.33
N VAL A 161 -2.83 0.43 9.99
CA VAL A 161 -2.50 -0.83 9.34
C VAL A 161 -3.22 -0.90 8.00
N ALA A 162 -2.49 -1.24 6.95
CA ALA A 162 -3.04 -1.53 5.65
C ALA A 162 -2.83 -3.00 5.30
N VAL A 163 -3.92 -3.72 5.03
CA VAL A 163 -3.89 -5.01 4.33
C VAL A 163 -4.14 -4.71 2.86
N TYR A 164 -3.24 -5.12 1.99
CA TYR A 164 -3.34 -4.83 0.57
C TYR A 164 -3.02 -6.03 -0.29
N ALA A 165 -3.68 -6.15 -1.41
CA ALA A 165 -3.53 -7.29 -2.30
C ALA A 165 -3.73 -6.92 -3.76
N THR A 166 -3.08 -7.71 -4.65
CA THR A 166 -3.28 -7.63 -6.09
C THR A 166 -3.29 -9.01 -6.73
N MET A 167 -4.20 -9.22 -7.69
CA MET A 167 -4.20 -10.41 -8.53
C MET A 167 -3.09 -10.38 -9.60
N LYS A 168 -2.50 -9.21 -9.85
CA LYS A 168 -1.53 -9.01 -10.92
C LYS A 168 -0.13 -8.79 -10.36
N PRO A 169 0.81 -9.74 -10.50
CA PRO A 169 2.15 -9.62 -9.90
C PRO A 169 2.92 -8.36 -10.30
N SER A 170 2.71 -7.84 -11.51
CA SER A 170 3.33 -6.58 -11.95
C SER A 170 2.79 -5.33 -11.25
N TYR A 171 1.78 -5.47 -10.39
CA TYR A 171 1.21 -4.40 -9.57
C TYR A 171 1.68 -4.43 -8.12
N GLU A 172 2.46 -5.43 -7.71
CA GLU A 172 2.95 -5.56 -6.33
C GLU A 172 3.72 -4.32 -5.89
N GLU A 173 4.82 -3.97 -6.57
CA GLU A 173 5.63 -2.80 -6.25
C GLU A 173 4.83 -1.47 -6.36
N PRO A 174 4.07 -1.19 -7.44
CA PRO A 174 3.21 0.00 -7.49
C PRO A 174 2.14 0.06 -6.39
N LEU A 175 1.57 -1.09 -5.98
CA LEU A 175 0.56 -1.13 -4.93
C LEU A 175 1.19 -0.86 -3.55
N GLU A 176 2.38 -1.37 -3.30
CA GLU A 176 3.16 -1.09 -2.09
C GLU A 176 3.48 0.41 -1.98
N GLU A 177 3.99 1.02 -3.07
CA GLU A 177 4.30 2.46 -3.10
C GLU A 177 3.05 3.32 -2.83
N VAL A 178 1.92 3.01 -3.46
CA VAL A 178 0.69 3.78 -3.24
C VAL A 178 0.10 3.53 -1.84
N THR A 179 0.23 2.33 -1.29
CA THR A 179 -0.22 2.01 0.07
C THR A 179 0.60 2.81 1.09
N ALA A 180 1.93 2.87 0.92
CA ALA A 180 2.79 3.72 1.75
C ALA A 180 2.39 5.20 1.65
N SER A 181 2.07 5.69 0.46
CA SER A 181 1.59 7.06 0.24
C SER A 181 0.24 7.33 0.93
N ILE A 182 -0.70 6.38 0.88
CA ILE A 182 -1.99 6.49 1.59
C ILE A 182 -1.75 6.62 3.10
N LEU A 183 -0.93 5.75 3.69
CA LEU A 183 -0.61 5.83 5.13
C LEU A 183 0.14 7.12 5.47
N ASP A 184 1.04 7.58 4.59
CA ASP A 184 1.81 8.81 4.77
C ASP A 184 0.95 10.07 4.73
N ASN A 185 -0.12 10.08 3.96
CA ASN A 185 -1.06 11.19 3.83
C ASN A 185 -2.28 11.08 4.76
N THR A 186 -2.23 10.23 5.77
CA THR A 186 -3.28 10.10 6.80
C THR A 186 -2.94 11.00 7.99
N TYR A 187 -3.83 11.99 8.32
CA TYR A 187 -3.64 12.98 9.39
C TYR A 187 -4.84 13.08 10.31
#